data_9589a39424453135a6f73c292d52421f
#
_entry.id   9589a39424453135a6f73c292d52421f
#
_cell.length_a   1.000
_cell.length_b   1.000
_cell.length_c   1.000
_cell.angle_alpha   90.00
_cell.angle_beta   90.00
_cell.angle_gamma   90.00
#
_symmetry.space_group_name_H-M   'P 1'
#
loop_
_entity.id
_entity.type
_entity.pdbx_description
1 polymer ?
#
loop_
_entity_poly.entity_id
_entity_poly.type
_entity_poly.pdbx_seq_one_letter_code
_entity_poly.pdbx_strand_id
1 'polypeptide(L)'
;MKSLKHLLFITVISLTLSCQNQQNPTPNFIKSQYESRHSAPFSDAVEYNGLLFLTGQVGKDHVAGKVVEGGIAAETEQVLINIKDVLEANGSDMDHVLKCTVILSDINDFGEMNKVYRTFFANNKPARTTFAADLVPGYKVEIEVVAAKK
;
A
#
# COMPACT_ATOMS: atom_id res chain seq x y z
N MET A 1 -25.83 -44.30 -62.92
CA MET A 1 -24.55 -43.78 -62.46
C MET A 1 -24.82 -42.48 -61.75
N LYS A 2 -24.86 -42.47 -60.39
CA LYS A 2 -25.21 -41.30 -59.58
C LYS A 2 -23.93 -40.59 -59.15
N SER A 3 -23.72 -39.32 -59.59
CA SER A 3 -22.61 -38.47 -59.24
C SER A 3 -22.82 -37.93 -57.83
N LEU A 4 -21.96 -38.30 -56.88
CA LEU A 4 -21.96 -37.82 -55.49
C LEU A 4 -21.13 -36.53 -55.41
N LYS A 5 -21.80 -35.39 -55.35
CA LYS A 5 -21.12 -34.11 -55.15
C LYS A 5 -20.77 -33.98 -53.68
N HIS A 6 -19.48 -33.99 -53.36
CA HIS A 6 -18.99 -33.70 -52.01
C HIS A 6 -19.04 -32.20 -51.77
N LEU A 7 -19.93 -31.76 -50.94
CA LEU A 7 -20.02 -30.38 -50.46
C LEU A 7 -18.99 -30.21 -49.33
N LEU A 8 -17.89 -29.56 -49.63
CA LEU A 8 -16.84 -29.22 -48.66
C LEU A 8 -17.29 -28.02 -47.84
N PHE A 9 -17.72 -28.23 -46.59
CA PHE A 9 -18.03 -27.16 -45.66
C PHE A 9 -16.72 -26.61 -45.08
N ILE A 10 -16.25 -25.49 -45.58
CA ILE A 10 -15.10 -24.75 -45.03
C ILE A 10 -15.66 -23.92 -43.87
N THR A 11 -15.45 -24.40 -42.61
CA THR A 11 -15.74 -23.64 -41.42
C THR A 11 -14.62 -22.61 -41.20
N VAL A 12 -14.86 -21.39 -41.60
CA VAL A 12 -13.94 -20.26 -41.30
C VAL A 12 -14.11 -19.92 -39.79
N ILE A 13 -13.20 -20.41 -38.99
CA ILE A 13 -13.09 -19.99 -37.57
C ILE A 13 -12.48 -18.57 -37.59
N SER A 14 -13.33 -17.57 -37.46
CA SER A 14 -12.92 -16.18 -37.23
C SER A 14 -12.29 -16.07 -35.83
N LEU A 15 -10.98 -16.15 -35.72
CA LEU A 15 -10.27 -15.71 -34.53
C LEU A 15 -10.43 -14.18 -34.45
N THR A 16 -11.43 -13.74 -33.70
CA THR A 16 -11.47 -12.34 -33.29
C THR A 16 -10.38 -12.15 -32.23
N LEU A 17 -9.20 -11.71 -32.66
CA LEU A 17 -8.25 -11.10 -31.71
C LEU A 17 -8.94 -9.86 -31.17
N SER A 18 -9.57 -10.01 -30.00
CA SER A 18 -10.01 -8.89 -29.18
C SER A 18 -8.73 -8.21 -28.67
N CYS A 19 -8.20 -7.24 -29.40
CA CYS A 19 -7.31 -6.26 -28.83
C CYS A 19 -8.14 -5.52 -27.77
N GLN A 20 -8.10 -6.00 -26.53
CA GLN A 20 -8.55 -5.17 -25.42
C GLN A 20 -7.70 -3.91 -25.47
N ASN A 21 -8.38 -2.80 -25.72
CA ASN A 21 -7.79 -1.48 -25.65
C ASN A 21 -7.35 -1.31 -24.19
N GLN A 22 -6.11 -1.66 -23.86
CA GLN A 22 -5.53 -1.41 -22.54
C GLN A 22 -5.45 0.12 -22.41
N GLN A 23 -6.53 0.70 -21.85
CA GLN A 23 -6.45 2.08 -21.39
C GLN A 23 -5.30 2.11 -20.37
N ASN A 24 -4.30 2.93 -20.63
CA ASN A 24 -3.22 3.14 -19.69
C ASN A 24 -3.86 3.55 -18.34
N PRO A 25 -3.60 2.84 -17.23
CA PRO A 25 -4.19 3.17 -15.96
C PRO A 25 -3.81 4.61 -15.57
N THR A 26 -4.78 5.37 -15.11
CA THR A 26 -4.57 6.73 -14.62
C THR A 26 -4.36 6.68 -13.11
N PRO A 27 -3.30 7.32 -12.57
CA PRO A 27 -3.12 7.39 -11.12
C PRO A 27 -4.29 8.12 -10.44
N ASN A 28 -4.76 7.55 -9.34
CA ASN A 28 -5.78 8.16 -8.47
C ASN A 28 -5.10 8.67 -7.19
N PHE A 29 -5.09 9.98 -6.98
CA PHE A 29 -4.47 10.63 -5.82
C PHE A 29 -5.50 10.75 -4.70
N ILE A 30 -5.26 10.04 -3.60
CA ILE A 30 -6.20 9.85 -2.50
C ILE A 30 -5.87 10.85 -1.39
N LYS A 31 -6.84 11.70 -1.06
CA LYS A 31 -6.75 12.60 0.10
C LYS A 31 -6.97 11.83 1.40
N SER A 32 -6.41 12.37 2.47
CA SER A 32 -6.63 11.85 3.82
C SER A 32 -8.11 11.87 4.21
N GLN A 33 -8.53 10.88 4.98
CA GLN A 33 -9.80 10.90 5.69
C GLN A 33 -9.80 11.94 6.83
N TYR A 34 -8.63 12.38 7.28
CA TYR A 34 -8.48 13.38 8.33
C TYR A 34 -8.40 14.78 7.73
N GLU A 35 -9.38 15.64 8.02
CA GLU A 35 -9.46 17.00 7.48
C GLU A 35 -8.20 17.82 7.78
N SER A 36 -7.60 17.61 8.96
CA SER A 36 -6.36 18.28 9.37
C SER A 36 -5.17 18.02 8.44
N ARG A 37 -5.24 17.00 7.58
CA ARG A 37 -4.21 16.65 6.59
C ARG A 37 -4.53 17.15 5.18
N HIS A 38 -5.69 17.75 4.94
CA HIS A 38 -6.08 18.18 3.59
C HIS A 38 -5.19 19.30 3.03
N SER A 39 -4.51 20.05 3.89
CA SER A 39 -3.53 21.09 3.49
C SER A 39 -2.11 20.54 3.29
N ALA A 40 -1.87 19.24 3.53
CA ALA A 40 -0.57 18.64 3.30
C ALA A 40 -0.18 18.71 1.81
N PRO A 41 1.11 18.90 1.48
CA PRO A 41 1.58 18.98 0.10
C PRO A 41 1.72 17.59 -0.57
N PHE A 42 1.06 16.57 -0.04
CA PHE A 42 1.11 15.19 -0.51
C PHE A 42 -0.26 14.51 -0.35
N SER A 43 -0.46 13.42 -1.06
CA SER A 43 -1.63 12.54 -0.92
C SER A 43 -1.36 11.51 0.18
N ASP A 44 -2.40 11.02 0.87
CA ASP A 44 -2.25 9.91 1.82
C ASP A 44 -1.86 8.60 1.13
N ALA A 45 -2.39 8.41 -0.09
CA ALA A 45 -1.98 7.33 -0.97
C ALA A 45 -2.14 7.71 -2.44
N VAL A 46 -1.45 7.00 -3.31
CA VAL A 46 -1.70 6.99 -4.76
C VAL A 46 -2.08 5.57 -5.14
N GLU A 47 -3.24 5.43 -5.77
CA GLU A 47 -3.65 4.16 -6.38
C GLU A 47 -3.23 4.15 -7.85
N TYR A 48 -2.57 3.07 -8.25
CA TYR A 48 -2.19 2.85 -9.64
C TYR A 48 -2.14 1.35 -9.95
N ASN A 49 -2.90 0.93 -10.95
CA ASN A 49 -2.92 -0.46 -11.45
C ASN A 49 -3.11 -1.52 -10.34
N GLY A 50 -4.06 -1.29 -9.43
CA GLY A 50 -4.37 -2.22 -8.33
C GLY A 50 -3.37 -2.20 -7.18
N LEU A 51 -2.43 -1.26 -7.18
CA LEU A 51 -1.51 -1.01 -6.07
C LEU A 51 -1.84 0.30 -5.37
N LEU A 52 -1.61 0.33 -4.06
CA LEU A 52 -1.66 1.51 -3.21
C LEU A 52 -0.23 1.83 -2.77
N PHE A 53 0.22 3.04 -3.07
CA PHE A 53 1.48 3.61 -2.62
C PHE A 53 1.15 4.62 -1.52
N LEU A 54 1.40 4.26 -0.27
CA LEU A 54 1.10 5.13 0.86
C LEU A 54 2.26 6.11 1.12
N THR A 55 1.91 7.32 1.52
CA THR A 55 2.89 8.26 2.08
C THR A 55 3.42 7.76 3.41
N GLY A 56 4.60 8.20 3.81
CA GLY A 56 5.18 7.91 5.11
C GLY A 56 4.22 8.29 6.25
N GLN A 57 3.98 7.35 7.15
CA GLN A 57 3.21 7.56 8.37
C GLN A 57 4.17 7.66 9.55
N VAL A 58 3.85 8.55 10.47
CA VAL A 58 4.62 8.83 11.69
C VAL A 58 3.78 8.55 12.93
N GLY A 59 4.41 8.51 14.10
CA GLY A 59 3.78 8.22 15.39
C GLY A 59 2.83 9.32 15.88
N LYS A 60 1.96 9.81 15.00
CA LYS A 60 0.96 10.86 15.30
C LYS A 60 -0.44 10.27 15.29
N ASP A 61 -1.15 10.48 16.38
CA ASP A 61 -2.61 10.33 16.42
C ASP A 61 -3.23 11.48 15.63
N HIS A 62 -3.81 11.16 14.45
CA HIS A 62 -4.40 12.17 13.57
C HIS A 62 -5.71 12.76 14.09
N VAL A 63 -6.40 12.07 15.00
CA VAL A 63 -7.62 12.57 15.65
C VAL A 63 -7.25 13.54 16.77
N ALA A 64 -6.33 13.14 17.66
CA ALA A 64 -5.84 13.99 18.73
C ALA A 64 -4.91 15.12 18.24
N GLY A 65 -4.36 14.99 17.04
CA GLY A 65 -3.49 15.98 16.41
C GLY A 65 -2.07 16.06 16.98
N LYS A 66 -1.63 15.06 17.78
CA LYS A 66 -0.35 15.06 18.51
C LYS A 66 0.42 13.75 18.37
N VAL A 67 1.73 13.82 18.57
CA VAL A 67 2.60 12.63 18.67
C VAL A 67 2.21 11.85 19.91
N VAL A 68 2.16 10.51 19.80
CA VAL A 68 1.86 9.65 20.95
C VAL A 68 3.05 9.61 21.92
N GLU A 69 2.74 9.52 23.22
CA GLU A 69 3.76 9.34 24.24
C GLU A 69 4.07 7.84 24.42
N GLY A 70 5.29 7.50 24.85
CA GLY A 70 5.70 6.12 25.12
C GLY A 70 6.87 5.63 24.26
N GLY A 71 7.50 6.53 23.52
CA GLY A 71 8.73 6.24 22.77
C GLY A 71 8.49 5.37 21.53
N ILE A 72 9.56 4.68 21.10
CA ILE A 72 9.57 3.93 19.84
C ILE A 72 8.47 2.87 19.73
N ALA A 73 8.14 2.20 20.84
CA ALA A 73 7.11 1.16 20.83
C ALA A 73 5.73 1.76 20.52
N ALA A 74 5.33 2.81 21.27
CA ALA A 74 4.05 3.47 21.09
C ALA A 74 3.97 4.16 19.71
N GLU A 75 5.04 4.82 19.27
CA GLU A 75 5.07 5.43 17.94
C GLU A 75 4.96 4.40 16.83
N THR A 76 5.65 3.25 16.94
CA THR A 76 5.54 2.16 15.96
C THR A 76 4.11 1.62 15.87
N GLU A 77 3.45 1.42 17.03
CA GLU A 77 2.07 0.98 17.08
C GLU A 77 1.15 1.98 16.37
N GLN A 78 1.28 3.27 16.69
CA GLN A 78 0.47 4.32 16.07
C GLN A 78 0.70 4.43 14.57
N VAL A 79 1.95 4.34 14.10
CA VAL A 79 2.27 4.32 12.66
C VAL A 79 1.54 3.19 11.96
N LEU A 80 1.59 1.97 12.52
CA LEU A 80 0.97 0.79 11.91
C LEU A 80 -0.56 0.84 11.98
N ILE A 81 -1.15 1.46 12.99
CA ILE A 81 -2.58 1.80 13.05
C ILE A 81 -2.93 2.78 11.92
N ASN A 82 -2.17 3.87 11.75
CA ASN A 82 -2.41 4.84 10.69
C ASN A 82 -2.34 4.20 9.30
N ILE A 83 -1.34 3.33 9.06
CA ILE A 83 -1.22 2.57 7.81
C ILE A 83 -2.45 1.69 7.59
N LYS A 84 -2.85 0.93 8.61
CA LYS A 84 -4.04 0.06 8.56
C LYS A 84 -5.29 0.86 8.19
N ASP A 85 -5.50 2.01 8.81
CA ASP A 85 -6.66 2.87 8.55
C ASP A 85 -6.70 3.36 7.10
N VAL A 86 -5.55 3.78 6.54
CA VAL A 86 -5.46 4.20 5.14
C VAL A 86 -5.72 3.03 4.20
N LEU A 87 -5.17 1.84 4.49
CA LEU A 87 -5.39 0.64 3.67
C LEU A 87 -6.85 0.22 3.65
N GLU A 88 -7.49 0.12 4.82
CA GLU A 88 -8.88 -0.32 4.95
C GLU A 88 -9.86 0.68 4.29
N ALA A 89 -9.61 1.98 4.43
CA ALA A 89 -10.40 3.02 3.76
C ALA A 89 -10.30 2.95 2.23
N ASN A 90 -9.27 2.29 1.68
CA ASN A 90 -9.00 2.25 0.24
C ASN A 90 -9.06 0.83 -0.37
N GLY A 91 -9.73 -0.12 0.30
CA GLY A 91 -10.00 -1.46 -0.24
C GLY A 91 -8.79 -2.39 -0.20
N SER A 92 -7.95 -2.26 0.83
CA SER A 92 -6.83 -3.15 1.13
C SER A 92 -6.82 -3.52 2.62
N ASP A 93 -5.76 -4.13 3.13
CA ASP A 93 -5.50 -4.39 4.54
C ASP A 93 -4.02 -4.73 4.76
N MET A 94 -3.65 -5.02 6.03
CA MET A 94 -2.29 -5.34 6.42
C MET A 94 -1.76 -6.64 5.79
N ASP A 95 -2.62 -7.61 5.48
CA ASP A 95 -2.23 -8.87 4.84
C ASP A 95 -1.89 -8.71 3.35
N HIS A 96 -2.29 -7.59 2.75
CA HIS A 96 -2.00 -7.24 1.35
C HIS A 96 -0.81 -6.29 1.19
N VAL A 97 -0.11 -5.95 2.28
CA VAL A 97 1.12 -5.15 2.21
C VAL A 97 2.23 -5.97 1.57
N LEU A 98 2.83 -5.43 0.52
CA LEU A 98 3.88 -6.08 -0.28
C LEU A 98 5.28 -5.62 0.15
N LYS A 99 5.42 -4.34 0.44
CA LYS A 99 6.69 -3.70 0.76
C LYS A 99 6.50 -2.68 1.88
N CYS A 100 7.47 -2.64 2.81
CA CYS A 100 7.62 -1.58 3.80
C CYS A 100 9.02 -0.95 3.69
N THR A 101 9.09 0.36 3.83
CA THR A 101 10.32 1.07 4.16
C THR A 101 10.15 1.64 5.56
N VAL A 102 11.06 1.28 6.47
CA VAL A 102 11.07 1.75 7.85
C VAL A 102 12.29 2.65 8.06
N ILE A 103 12.03 3.86 8.49
CA ILE A 103 13.05 4.86 8.80
C ILE A 103 13.00 5.13 10.30
N LEU A 104 14.14 4.98 10.98
CA LEU A 104 14.28 5.23 12.40
C LEU A 104 15.12 6.49 12.63
N SER A 105 14.79 7.28 13.64
CA SER A 105 15.65 8.40 14.04
C SER A 105 16.91 7.91 14.77
N ASP A 106 16.86 6.70 15.38
CA ASP A 106 17.98 6.04 16.01
C ASP A 106 17.96 4.53 15.67
N ILE A 107 19.02 3.99 15.10
CA ILE A 107 19.13 2.57 14.76
C ILE A 107 19.09 1.66 15.99
N ASN A 108 19.44 2.15 17.16
CA ASN A 108 19.36 1.40 18.41
C ASN A 108 17.90 1.04 18.80
N ASP A 109 16.92 1.78 18.27
CA ASP A 109 15.49 1.50 18.47
C ASP A 109 14.98 0.30 17.62
N PHE A 110 15.80 -0.25 16.71
CA PHE A 110 15.43 -1.33 15.79
C PHE A 110 14.84 -2.57 16.50
N GLY A 111 15.42 -2.97 17.64
CA GLY A 111 14.97 -4.16 18.37
C GLY A 111 13.56 -3.99 18.94
N GLU A 112 13.28 -2.84 19.52
CA GLU A 112 11.99 -2.55 20.14
C GLU A 112 10.90 -2.26 19.11
N MET A 113 11.21 -1.50 18.07
CA MET A 113 10.35 -1.34 16.89
C MET A 113 9.93 -2.70 16.33
N ASN A 114 10.85 -3.64 16.15
CA ASN A 114 10.55 -4.97 15.61
C ASN A 114 9.59 -5.80 16.48
N LYS A 115 9.60 -5.64 17.80
CA LYS A 115 8.66 -6.35 18.68
C LYS A 115 7.22 -5.96 18.33
N VAL A 116 6.96 -4.67 18.17
CA VAL A 116 5.63 -4.16 17.79
C VAL A 116 5.30 -4.49 16.33
N TYR A 117 6.24 -4.26 15.41
CA TYR A 117 6.05 -4.55 13.99
C TYR A 117 5.55 -5.98 13.73
N ARG A 118 6.09 -6.98 14.44
CA ARG A 118 5.72 -8.38 14.30
C ARG A 118 4.27 -8.68 14.67
N THR A 119 3.66 -7.90 15.53
CA THR A 119 2.26 -8.12 15.93
C THR A 119 1.28 -7.76 14.81
N PHE A 120 1.64 -6.80 13.96
CA PHE A 120 0.83 -6.39 12.82
C PHE A 120 1.05 -7.28 11.58
N PHE A 121 2.22 -7.89 11.43
CA PHE A 121 2.59 -8.75 10.31
C PHE A 121 2.88 -10.18 10.78
N ALA A 122 1.94 -10.76 11.54
CA ALA A 122 2.10 -12.10 12.10
C ALA A 122 2.06 -13.20 11.04
N ASN A 123 1.16 -13.08 10.07
CA ASN A 123 0.92 -14.07 9.03
C ASN A 123 1.77 -13.78 7.78
N ASN A 124 1.48 -12.70 7.09
CA ASN A 124 2.16 -12.30 5.87
C ASN A 124 3.23 -11.24 6.19
N LYS A 125 4.48 -11.55 5.87
CA LYS A 125 5.60 -10.64 6.12
C LYS A 125 5.99 -9.93 4.83
N PRO A 126 5.74 -8.61 4.71
CA PRO A 126 6.14 -7.86 3.53
C PRO A 126 7.66 -7.81 3.38
N ALA A 127 8.13 -7.64 2.15
CA ALA A 127 9.52 -7.30 1.93
C ALA A 127 9.83 -5.97 2.64
N ARG A 128 10.95 -5.87 3.38
CA ARG A 128 11.26 -4.69 4.18
C ARG A 128 12.68 -4.19 3.98
N THR A 129 12.82 -2.87 3.95
CA THR A 129 14.10 -2.18 4.13
C THR A 129 14.01 -1.35 5.40
N THR A 130 15.06 -1.34 6.23
CA THR A 130 15.13 -0.52 7.44
C THR A 130 16.48 0.16 7.51
N PHE A 131 16.49 1.44 7.80
CA PHE A 131 17.69 2.25 8.01
C PHE A 131 17.38 3.40 8.98
N ALA A 132 18.44 4.08 9.44
CA ALA A 132 18.28 5.28 10.25
C ALA A 132 18.58 6.53 9.42
N ALA A 133 17.81 7.57 9.64
CA ALA A 133 18.00 8.90 9.07
C ALA A 133 17.39 9.97 9.99
N ASP A 134 17.75 11.23 9.77
CA ASP A 134 17.07 12.34 10.42
C ASP A 134 15.64 12.41 9.94
N LEU A 135 14.70 12.34 10.88
CA LEU A 135 13.27 12.53 10.66
C LEU A 135 12.86 13.97 10.97
N VAL A 136 11.64 14.32 10.57
CA VAL A 136 11.01 15.55 11.05
C VAL A 136 11.06 15.57 12.58
N PRO A 137 11.49 16.69 13.22
CA PRO A 137 11.68 16.72 14.66
C PRO A 137 10.46 16.28 15.46
N GLY A 138 10.69 15.44 16.46
CA GLY A 138 9.65 14.91 17.35
C GLY A 138 9.19 13.49 17.01
N TYR A 139 9.64 12.90 15.90
CA TYR A 139 9.30 11.52 15.54
C TYR A 139 10.51 10.59 15.67
N LYS A 140 10.25 9.35 16.09
CA LYS A 140 11.25 8.28 16.22
C LYS A 140 11.21 7.27 15.08
N VAL A 141 10.08 7.18 14.39
CA VAL A 141 9.89 6.24 13.30
C VAL A 141 8.93 6.80 12.25
N GLU A 142 9.26 6.52 11.00
CA GLU A 142 8.40 6.72 9.84
C GLU A 142 8.35 5.41 9.04
N ILE A 143 7.15 5.04 8.57
CA ILE A 143 6.98 3.85 7.74
C ILE A 143 6.11 4.22 6.54
N GLU A 144 6.59 3.88 5.33
CA GLU A 144 5.80 3.87 4.11
C GLU A 144 5.55 2.43 3.64
N VAL A 145 4.47 2.21 2.92
CA VAL A 145 4.16 0.89 2.38
C VAL A 145 3.65 0.94 0.95
N VAL A 146 3.84 -0.18 0.24
CA VAL A 146 3.13 -0.51 -0.99
C VAL A 146 2.26 -1.72 -0.72
N ALA A 147 0.98 -1.65 -1.07
CA ALA A 147 0.02 -2.72 -0.86
C ALA A 147 -0.77 -3.03 -2.14
N ALA A 148 -1.25 -4.26 -2.28
CA ALA A 148 -2.22 -4.61 -3.31
C ALA A 148 -3.65 -4.27 -2.83
N LYS A 149 -4.53 -3.88 -3.74
CA LYS A 149 -5.98 -3.84 -3.48
C LYS A 149 -6.55 -5.25 -3.50
N LYS A 150 -7.64 -5.45 -2.76
CA LYS A 150 -8.45 -6.68 -2.79
C LYS A 150 -9.30 -6.76 -4.05
#